data_362ce6e69c55459b0b88f779497c9484
#
_entry.id   362ce6e69c55459b0b88f779497c9484
#
_cell.length_a   1.000
_cell.length_b   1.000
_cell.length_c   1.000
_cell.angle_alpha   90.00
_cell.angle_beta   90.00
_cell.angle_gamma   90.00
#
_symmetry.space_group_name_H-M   'P 1'
#
loop_
_entity.id
_entity.type
_entity.pdbx_description
1 polymer ?
#
loop_
_entity_poly.entity_id
_entity_poly.type
_entity_poly.pdbx_seq_one_letter_code
_entity_poly.pdbx_strand_id
1 'polypeptide(L)'
;MEQRSSFTREELAIAKSVDLTDVARNLGYTVKKVGNYFTLKEIDSLRIYNRRSWFRWSREYDKGENGGSQIDFLRVFAGMEVKEAVFWLLDFAGYRRCEEWKPKAAIVEAQAEAVRVPFVLPMAAPDNRYLYRYLMSDRKISKETIDEFVRGGLIYEEVRYHNIVFKGNDKNGNTLFASMRGVFDKGGKGFKCDVAGNDKNYGFNVWNEESTELAVFEAAIDLMSYADIYSDFHSNKLALGMLSDAPLVTFLQEHTQITTIKFCLDNDKPGRTATEQLMQKYYELGYEVEDCPPPKDYKDYNQWLKEVRKENLQMGRRVEMAR
;
A
#
# COMPACT_ATOMS: atom_id res chain seq x y z
N MET A 1 -28.81 -14.65 27.88
CA MET A 1 -28.39 -14.19 26.53
C MET A 1 -26.94 -13.81 26.62
N GLU A 2 -26.03 -14.68 26.22
CA GLU A 2 -24.61 -14.35 26.15
C GLU A 2 -24.39 -13.36 25.02
N GLN A 3 -23.97 -12.14 25.34
CA GLN A 3 -23.55 -11.17 24.34
C GLN A 3 -22.28 -11.68 23.67
N ARG A 4 -22.36 -12.04 22.38
CA ARG A 4 -21.18 -12.35 21.56
C ARG A 4 -20.15 -11.24 21.72
N SER A 5 -18.92 -11.64 22.04
CA SER A 5 -17.83 -10.72 22.36
C SER A 5 -17.21 -10.04 21.13
N SER A 6 -17.54 -10.46 19.88
CA SER A 6 -16.92 -9.97 18.64
C SER A 6 -17.91 -9.98 17.46
N PHE A 7 -17.59 -9.22 16.40
CA PHE A 7 -18.29 -9.20 15.12
C PHE A 7 -17.54 -10.01 14.06
N THR A 8 -18.27 -10.51 13.03
CA THR A 8 -17.69 -11.27 11.91
C THR A 8 -17.11 -10.33 10.83
N ARG A 9 -16.38 -10.92 9.86
CA ARG A 9 -15.88 -10.16 8.70
C ARG A 9 -17.01 -9.64 7.83
N GLU A 10 -18.09 -10.42 7.67
CA GLU A 10 -19.28 -10.01 6.93
C GLU A 10 -19.99 -8.86 7.63
N GLU A 11 -20.19 -8.94 8.93
CA GLU A 11 -20.78 -7.86 9.74
C GLU A 11 -19.96 -6.57 9.61
N LEU A 12 -18.62 -6.66 9.65
CA LEU A 12 -17.74 -5.52 9.44
C LEU A 12 -17.86 -4.93 8.03
N ALA A 13 -18.01 -5.78 7.00
CA ALA A 13 -18.21 -5.33 5.63
C ALA A 13 -19.54 -4.60 5.46
N ILE A 14 -20.63 -5.12 6.06
CA ILE A 14 -21.94 -4.46 6.08
C ILE A 14 -21.86 -3.10 6.78
N ALA A 15 -21.25 -3.03 7.96
CA ALA A 15 -21.04 -1.79 8.69
C ALA A 15 -20.29 -0.74 7.86
N LYS A 16 -19.24 -1.15 7.14
CA LYS A 16 -18.45 -0.29 6.23
C LYS A 16 -19.16 0.03 4.90
N SER A 17 -20.28 -0.59 4.57
CA SER A 17 -21.06 -0.29 3.37
C SER A 17 -22.11 0.80 3.58
N VAL A 18 -22.42 1.14 4.82
CA VAL A 18 -23.42 2.16 5.17
C VAL A 18 -23.05 3.53 4.59
N ASP A 19 -24.03 4.26 4.08
CA ASP A 19 -23.81 5.63 3.58
C ASP A 19 -23.47 6.58 4.73
N LEU A 20 -22.24 7.08 4.75
CA LEU A 20 -21.75 7.97 5.79
C LEU A 20 -22.52 9.30 5.85
N THR A 21 -23.10 9.75 4.73
CA THR A 21 -23.94 10.97 4.73
C THR A 21 -25.24 10.77 5.48
N ASP A 22 -25.78 9.55 5.47
CA ASP A 22 -27.01 9.21 6.22
C ASP A 22 -26.69 9.00 7.71
N VAL A 23 -25.53 8.39 8.01
CA VAL A 23 -25.02 8.32 9.39
C VAL A 23 -24.86 9.73 9.98
N ALA A 24 -24.23 10.64 9.26
CA ALA A 24 -24.04 12.02 9.71
C ALA A 24 -25.38 12.74 9.95
N ARG A 25 -26.38 12.56 9.05
CA ARG A 25 -27.72 13.12 9.24
C ARG A 25 -28.42 12.55 10.46
N ASN A 26 -28.29 11.24 10.69
CA ASN A 26 -28.90 10.59 11.86
C ASN A 26 -28.29 11.10 13.18
N LEU A 27 -27.01 11.46 13.17
CA LEU A 27 -26.34 12.11 14.32
C LEU A 27 -26.68 13.60 14.44
N GLY A 28 -27.57 14.15 13.60
CA GLY A 28 -28.02 15.54 13.67
C GLY A 28 -27.20 16.55 12.86
N TYR A 29 -26.23 16.11 12.05
CA TYR A 29 -25.43 17.01 11.21
C TYR A 29 -26.17 17.39 9.92
N THR A 30 -25.98 18.61 9.48
CA THR A 30 -26.52 19.11 8.20
C THR A 30 -25.51 18.85 7.08
N VAL A 31 -25.81 17.83 6.24
CA VAL A 31 -24.94 17.44 5.13
C VAL A 31 -25.20 18.31 3.90
N LYS A 32 -24.14 18.90 3.34
CA LYS A 32 -24.15 19.68 2.09
C LYS A 32 -23.30 19.01 1.03
N LYS A 33 -23.78 18.96 -0.21
CA LYS A 33 -22.98 18.50 -1.37
C LYS A 33 -22.20 19.67 -1.94
N VAL A 34 -20.88 19.45 -2.19
CA VAL A 34 -19.98 20.46 -2.78
C VAL A 34 -19.16 19.74 -3.86
N GLY A 35 -19.57 19.91 -5.14
CA GLY A 35 -18.90 19.22 -6.24
C GLY A 35 -18.88 17.70 -6.06
N ASN A 36 -17.70 17.11 -5.95
CA ASN A 36 -17.48 15.67 -5.85
C ASN A 36 -17.41 15.13 -4.40
N TYR A 37 -17.64 15.95 -3.39
CA TYR A 37 -17.64 15.54 -1.98
C TYR A 37 -18.84 16.13 -1.24
N PHE A 38 -19.03 15.67 0.01
CA PHE A 38 -19.99 16.27 0.93
C PHE A 38 -19.25 16.91 2.10
N THR A 39 -19.86 17.91 2.75
CA THR A 39 -19.36 18.56 3.95
C THR A 39 -20.48 18.69 4.98
N LEU A 40 -20.13 18.94 6.22
CA LEU A 40 -21.10 19.22 7.29
C LEU A 40 -21.15 20.73 7.52
N LYS A 41 -22.38 21.28 7.69
CA LYS A 41 -22.55 22.71 7.94
C LYS A 41 -21.88 23.14 9.26
N GLU A 42 -21.93 22.26 10.23
CA GLU A 42 -21.41 22.45 11.58
C GLU A 42 -19.88 22.29 11.65
N ILE A 43 -19.29 21.60 10.64
CA ILE A 43 -17.85 21.31 10.55
C ILE A 43 -17.41 21.45 9.07
N ASP A 44 -17.23 22.67 8.63
CA ASP A 44 -16.93 23.02 7.23
C ASP A 44 -15.56 22.52 6.74
N SER A 45 -14.65 22.22 7.67
CA SER A 45 -13.36 21.62 7.40
C SER A 45 -13.41 20.10 7.13
N LEU A 46 -14.55 19.44 7.39
CA LEU A 46 -14.74 18.02 7.14
C LEU A 46 -15.22 17.78 5.71
N ARG A 47 -14.66 16.76 5.07
CA ARG A 47 -15.04 16.28 3.73
C ARG A 47 -15.40 14.80 3.80
N ILE A 48 -16.52 14.43 3.18
CA ILE A 48 -16.94 13.04 3.01
C ILE A 48 -16.79 12.68 1.53
N TYR A 49 -16.03 11.65 1.25
CA TYR A 49 -15.71 11.16 -0.10
C TYR A 49 -16.41 9.83 -0.37
N ASN A 50 -16.99 9.68 -1.55
CA ASN A 50 -17.66 8.45 -2.00
C ASN A 50 -18.69 7.89 -0.99
N ARG A 51 -19.20 8.75 -0.10
CA ARG A 51 -20.15 8.39 0.98
C ARG A 51 -19.67 7.31 1.96
N ARG A 52 -18.36 7.01 1.97
CA ARG A 52 -17.77 5.91 2.76
C ARG A 52 -16.57 6.28 3.59
N SER A 53 -15.92 7.39 3.29
CA SER A 53 -14.75 7.87 4.01
C SER A 53 -14.85 9.36 4.28
N TRP A 54 -14.21 9.81 5.32
CA TRP A 54 -14.18 11.23 5.68
C TRP A 54 -12.76 11.65 6.01
N PHE A 55 -12.53 12.97 5.90
CA PHE A 55 -11.29 13.61 6.31
C PHE A 55 -11.59 15.05 6.77
N ARG A 56 -10.93 15.48 7.87
CA ARG A 56 -11.06 16.82 8.44
C ARG A 56 -9.77 17.61 8.25
N TRP A 57 -9.84 18.79 7.66
CA TRP A 57 -8.69 19.63 7.29
C TRP A 57 -8.32 20.67 8.34
N SER A 58 -9.04 20.81 9.45
CA SER A 58 -8.70 21.77 10.50
C SER A 58 -7.41 21.35 11.23
N ARG A 59 -6.66 22.33 11.75
CA ARG A 59 -5.30 22.13 12.30
C ARG A 59 -5.24 21.63 13.74
N GLU A 60 -6.37 21.51 14.44
CA GLU A 60 -6.45 21.00 15.81
C GLU A 60 -6.65 19.48 15.76
N TYR A 61 -5.53 18.71 15.70
CA TYR A 61 -5.61 17.26 15.69
C TYR A 61 -4.86 16.62 16.84
N ASP A 62 -5.56 15.76 17.55
CA ASP A 62 -4.95 14.60 18.15
C ASP A 62 -4.75 13.55 17.06
N LYS A 63 -3.52 12.99 17.00
CA LYS A 63 -3.10 12.04 15.95
C LYS A 63 -4.04 10.84 15.91
N GLY A 64 -4.72 10.63 14.78
CA GLY A 64 -5.58 9.49 14.53
C GLY A 64 -7.08 9.79 14.46
N GLU A 65 -7.53 11.04 14.71
CA GLU A 65 -8.94 11.44 14.74
C GLU A 65 -9.36 12.34 13.58
N ASN A 66 -8.54 12.42 12.54
CA ASN A 66 -8.74 13.36 11.44
C ASN A 66 -9.35 12.75 10.17
N GLY A 67 -9.66 11.44 10.18
CA GLY A 67 -10.26 10.78 9.02
C GLY A 67 -10.48 9.29 9.24
N GLY A 68 -11.15 8.66 8.28
CA GLY A 68 -11.38 7.22 8.31
C GLY A 68 -12.70 6.78 7.68
N SER A 69 -13.21 5.65 8.14
CA SER A 69 -14.46 5.02 7.74
C SER A 69 -15.67 5.52 8.54
N GLN A 70 -16.83 4.93 8.34
CA GLN A 70 -18.03 5.15 9.16
C GLN A 70 -17.80 4.81 10.63
N ILE A 71 -17.01 3.78 10.90
CA ILE A 71 -16.68 3.36 12.27
C ILE A 71 -15.86 4.45 12.97
N ASP A 72 -14.83 4.97 12.27
CA ASP A 72 -14.01 6.05 12.83
C ASP A 72 -14.81 7.34 13.00
N PHE A 73 -15.80 7.60 12.14
CA PHE A 73 -16.72 8.72 12.29
C PHE A 73 -17.53 8.62 13.58
N LEU A 74 -18.12 7.45 13.86
CA LEU A 74 -18.88 7.23 15.09
C LEU A 74 -18.01 7.30 16.34
N ARG A 75 -16.76 6.82 16.24
CA ARG A 75 -15.80 6.94 17.35
C ARG A 75 -15.51 8.39 17.69
N VAL A 76 -15.23 9.21 16.68
CA VAL A 76 -14.82 10.60 16.87
C VAL A 76 -16.00 11.52 17.19
N PHE A 77 -17.14 11.33 16.53
CA PHE A 77 -18.27 12.28 16.63
C PHE A 77 -19.41 11.80 17.52
N ALA A 78 -19.44 10.51 17.86
CA ALA A 78 -20.43 9.94 18.79
C ALA A 78 -19.80 9.32 20.05
N GLY A 79 -18.46 9.29 20.17
CA GLY A 79 -17.75 8.76 21.33
C GLY A 79 -17.88 7.25 21.52
N MET A 80 -18.21 6.51 20.47
CA MET A 80 -18.44 5.07 20.53
C MET A 80 -17.13 4.29 20.49
N GLU A 81 -17.07 3.14 21.18
CA GLU A 81 -16.02 2.16 20.98
C GLU A 81 -16.19 1.44 19.65
N VAL A 82 -15.10 0.88 19.08
CA VAL A 82 -15.12 0.21 17.76
C VAL A 82 -16.25 -0.82 17.65
N LYS A 83 -16.42 -1.64 18.68
CA LYS A 83 -17.44 -2.70 18.74
C LYS A 83 -18.86 -2.12 18.73
N GLU A 84 -19.07 -1.10 19.52
CA GLU A 84 -20.35 -0.37 19.62
C GLU A 84 -20.70 0.29 18.29
N ALA A 85 -19.75 0.96 17.66
CA ALA A 85 -19.93 1.60 16.35
C ALA A 85 -20.29 0.58 15.25
N VAL A 86 -19.64 -0.60 15.24
CA VAL A 86 -19.99 -1.66 14.29
C VAL A 86 -21.43 -2.14 14.52
N PHE A 87 -21.83 -2.41 15.74
CA PHE A 87 -23.20 -2.86 16.03
C PHE A 87 -24.25 -1.80 15.77
N TRP A 88 -23.95 -0.56 16.07
CA TRP A 88 -24.83 0.57 15.73
C TRP A 88 -25.02 0.69 14.20
N LEU A 89 -23.97 0.54 13.41
CA LEU A 89 -24.05 0.55 11.94
C LEU A 89 -24.84 -0.63 11.39
N LEU A 90 -24.74 -1.81 11.99
CA LEU A 90 -25.53 -2.98 11.61
C LEU A 90 -27.01 -2.75 11.87
N ASP A 91 -27.38 -2.23 13.05
CA ASP A 91 -28.77 -1.87 13.37
C ASP A 91 -29.29 -0.78 12.44
N PHE A 92 -28.48 0.24 12.16
CA PHE A 92 -28.80 1.32 11.23
C PHE A 92 -29.03 0.81 9.80
N ALA A 93 -28.27 -0.21 9.36
CA ALA A 93 -28.44 -0.90 8.09
C ALA A 93 -29.66 -1.83 8.06
N GLY A 94 -30.40 -1.96 9.17
CA GLY A 94 -31.50 -2.90 9.31
C GLY A 94 -31.08 -4.37 9.38
N TYR A 95 -29.81 -4.63 9.70
CA TYR A 95 -29.27 -5.98 9.85
C TYR A 95 -29.78 -6.61 11.15
N ARG A 96 -30.75 -7.53 11.03
CA ARG A 96 -31.25 -8.32 12.17
C ARG A 96 -30.43 -9.59 12.32
N ARG A 97 -29.73 -9.75 13.44
CA ARG A 97 -29.10 -11.00 13.82
C ARG A 97 -30.15 -12.07 14.08
N CYS A 98 -30.41 -12.94 13.10
CA CYS A 98 -31.13 -14.19 13.31
C CYS A 98 -30.12 -15.33 13.43
N GLU A 99 -30.29 -16.21 14.41
CA GLU A 99 -29.49 -17.42 14.58
C GLU A 99 -29.60 -18.41 13.39
N GLU A 100 -30.49 -18.15 12.44
CA GLU A 100 -30.74 -18.95 11.24
C GLU A 100 -30.55 -18.20 9.90
N TRP A 101 -29.84 -17.07 9.90
CA TRP A 101 -29.59 -16.39 8.62
C TRP A 101 -28.55 -17.18 7.80
N LYS A 102 -29.06 -17.98 6.86
CA LYS A 102 -28.27 -18.43 5.70
C LYS A 102 -28.37 -17.33 4.65
N PRO A 103 -27.26 -16.74 4.17
CA PRO A 103 -27.31 -15.77 3.08
C PRO A 103 -28.06 -16.44 1.90
N LYS A 104 -29.08 -15.79 1.38
CA LYS A 104 -29.59 -16.17 0.06
C LYS A 104 -28.43 -15.99 -0.91
N ALA A 105 -27.95 -17.08 -1.47
CA ALA A 105 -26.82 -17.13 -2.38
C ALA A 105 -26.87 -16.02 -3.45
N ALA A 106 -28.08 -15.65 -3.91
CA ALA A 106 -28.33 -14.59 -4.88
C ALA A 106 -27.90 -13.16 -4.42
N ILE A 107 -27.87 -12.85 -3.10
CA ILE A 107 -27.45 -11.51 -2.63
C ILE A 107 -25.92 -11.47 -2.44
N VAL A 108 -25.32 -12.59 -2.07
CA VAL A 108 -23.85 -12.70 -1.98
C VAL A 108 -23.24 -12.77 -3.37
N GLU A 109 -23.90 -13.45 -4.31
CA GLU A 109 -23.52 -13.46 -5.73
C GLU A 109 -23.72 -12.08 -6.39
N ALA A 110 -24.82 -11.36 -6.11
CA ALA A 110 -25.03 -10.02 -6.67
C ALA A 110 -24.09 -8.95 -6.07
N GLN A 111 -23.54 -9.15 -4.87
CA GLN A 111 -22.49 -8.26 -4.31
C GLN A 111 -21.08 -8.76 -4.64
N ALA A 112 -20.90 -10.04 -4.92
CA ALA A 112 -19.69 -10.59 -5.52
C ALA A 112 -19.59 -10.28 -7.03
N GLU A 113 -20.71 -10.01 -7.67
CA GLU A 113 -20.84 -9.43 -9.02
C GLU A 113 -20.86 -7.89 -9.05
N ALA A 114 -20.53 -7.20 -7.94
CA ALA A 114 -20.05 -5.83 -8.03
C ALA A 114 -18.84 -5.87 -8.95
N VAL A 115 -19.09 -5.60 -10.22
CA VAL A 115 -18.24 -5.63 -11.41
C VAL A 115 -16.78 -5.73 -10.99
N ARG A 116 -16.22 -6.94 -10.95
CA ARG A 116 -14.78 -7.13 -10.84
C ARG A 116 -14.24 -6.44 -12.07
N VAL A 117 -13.74 -5.23 -11.89
CA VAL A 117 -13.01 -4.56 -12.96
C VAL A 117 -11.93 -5.55 -13.38
N PRO A 118 -11.93 -6.04 -14.61
CA PRO A 118 -10.94 -7.01 -15.03
C PRO A 118 -9.55 -6.39 -14.85
N PHE A 119 -8.63 -7.15 -14.28
CA PHE A 119 -7.26 -6.71 -14.18
C PHE A 119 -6.65 -6.67 -15.59
N VAL A 120 -6.36 -5.48 -16.08
CA VAL A 120 -5.75 -5.26 -17.39
C VAL A 120 -4.53 -4.38 -17.20
N LEU A 121 -3.37 -4.89 -17.59
CA LEU A 121 -2.13 -4.13 -17.55
C LEU A 121 -2.21 -2.93 -18.50
N PRO A 122 -1.74 -1.73 -18.07
CA PRO A 122 -1.59 -0.59 -18.95
C PRO A 122 -0.74 -0.92 -20.18
N MET A 123 -1.13 -0.41 -21.34
CA MET A 123 -0.38 -0.65 -22.58
C MET A 123 1.03 -0.08 -22.47
N ALA A 124 2.03 -0.89 -22.82
CA ALA A 124 3.42 -0.47 -22.81
C ALA A 124 3.70 0.57 -23.90
N ALA A 125 4.54 1.56 -23.56
CA ALA A 125 5.09 2.51 -24.52
C ALA A 125 6.08 1.80 -25.47
N PRO A 126 6.36 2.35 -26.65
CA PRO A 126 7.30 1.80 -27.60
C PRO A 126 8.76 1.80 -27.09
N ASP A 127 9.05 2.65 -26.15
CA ASP A 127 10.34 2.72 -25.43
C ASP A 127 10.11 3.10 -23.95
N ASN A 128 11.17 2.99 -23.14
CA ASN A 128 11.15 3.28 -21.71
C ASN A 128 11.89 4.59 -21.36
N ARG A 129 11.91 5.58 -22.26
CA ARG A 129 12.77 6.78 -22.17
C ARG A 129 12.51 7.61 -20.92
N TYR A 130 11.24 7.85 -20.55
CA TYR A 130 10.89 8.64 -19.36
C TYR A 130 11.10 7.83 -18.07
N LEU A 131 10.90 6.51 -18.12
CA LEU A 131 11.25 5.58 -17.04
C LEU A 131 12.74 5.69 -16.70
N TYR A 132 13.62 5.51 -17.70
CA TYR A 132 15.07 5.64 -17.51
C TYR A 132 15.46 7.02 -16.99
N ARG A 133 14.96 8.09 -17.62
CA ARG A 133 15.23 9.44 -17.16
C ARG A 133 14.87 9.64 -15.70
N TYR A 134 13.67 9.23 -15.28
CA TYR A 134 13.20 9.42 -13.91
C TYR A 134 14.03 8.58 -12.91
N LEU A 135 14.22 7.31 -13.19
CA LEU A 135 14.95 6.42 -12.28
C LEU A 135 16.43 6.82 -12.15
N MET A 136 17.08 7.21 -13.26
CA MET A 136 18.48 7.67 -13.23
C MET A 136 18.62 9.08 -12.65
N SER A 137 17.82 10.05 -13.11
CA SER A 137 18.02 11.45 -12.76
C SER A 137 17.44 11.80 -11.40
N ASP A 138 16.21 11.33 -11.08
CA ASP A 138 15.50 11.74 -9.88
C ASP A 138 15.68 10.73 -8.74
N ARG A 139 15.86 9.44 -9.07
CA ARG A 139 16.03 8.36 -8.10
C ARG A 139 17.46 7.90 -7.93
N LYS A 140 18.38 8.27 -8.84
CA LYS A 140 19.81 7.94 -8.84
C LYS A 140 20.11 6.44 -8.94
N ILE A 141 19.15 5.65 -9.42
CA ILE A 141 19.33 4.22 -9.70
C ILE A 141 20.20 4.09 -10.96
N SER A 142 21.19 3.20 -10.94
CA SER A 142 22.08 2.97 -12.07
C SER A 142 21.34 2.39 -13.28
N LYS A 143 21.90 2.63 -14.46
CA LYS A 143 21.36 2.08 -15.70
C LYS A 143 21.36 0.55 -15.66
N GLU A 144 22.42 -0.02 -15.13
CA GLU A 144 22.62 -1.48 -15.00
C GLU A 144 21.49 -2.10 -14.19
N THR A 145 21.16 -1.53 -13.04
CA THR A 145 20.02 -1.98 -12.22
C THR A 145 18.70 -1.85 -12.96
N ILE A 146 18.44 -0.71 -13.62
CA ILE A 146 17.21 -0.51 -14.40
C ILE A 146 17.12 -1.55 -15.53
N ASP A 147 18.21 -1.80 -16.23
CA ASP A 147 18.27 -2.79 -17.32
C ASP A 147 17.88 -4.19 -16.84
N GLU A 148 18.30 -4.61 -15.62
CA GLU A 148 17.90 -5.90 -15.05
C GLU A 148 16.39 -6.01 -14.85
N PHE A 149 15.78 -4.98 -14.25
CA PHE A 149 14.34 -4.99 -14.01
C PHE A 149 13.52 -4.87 -15.30
N VAL A 150 13.99 -4.12 -16.30
CA VAL A 150 13.34 -4.00 -17.61
C VAL A 150 13.47 -5.30 -18.40
N ARG A 151 14.66 -5.91 -18.45
CA ARG A 151 14.91 -7.20 -19.13
C ARG A 151 14.12 -8.34 -18.48
N GLY A 152 14.00 -8.32 -17.16
CA GLY A 152 13.15 -9.26 -16.42
C GLY A 152 11.66 -9.03 -16.65
N GLY A 153 11.27 -7.98 -17.38
CA GLY A 153 9.86 -7.65 -17.62
C GLY A 153 9.09 -7.26 -16.37
N LEU A 154 9.79 -6.83 -15.31
CA LEU A 154 9.22 -6.47 -14.01
C LEU A 154 8.72 -5.03 -13.97
N ILE A 155 9.33 -4.15 -14.77
CA ILE A 155 8.93 -2.76 -14.92
C ILE A 155 8.89 -2.35 -16.39
N TYR A 156 8.00 -1.40 -16.71
CA TYR A 156 7.93 -0.78 -18.02
C TYR A 156 7.26 0.58 -17.95
N GLU A 157 7.36 1.37 -19.03
CA GLU A 157 6.69 2.66 -19.19
C GLU A 157 5.34 2.46 -19.88
N GLU A 158 4.24 3.00 -19.31
CA GLU A 158 2.94 2.97 -19.99
C GLU A 158 2.77 4.14 -20.98
N VAL A 159 2.03 3.88 -22.06
CA VAL A 159 2.00 4.74 -23.26
C VAL A 159 1.30 6.08 -23.06
N ARG A 160 0.30 6.18 -22.17
CA ARG A 160 -0.61 7.33 -22.11
C ARG A 160 -0.06 8.52 -21.33
N TYR A 161 0.53 8.25 -20.17
CA TYR A 161 1.05 9.26 -19.25
C TYR A 161 2.52 9.07 -18.91
N HIS A 162 3.16 8.07 -19.52
CA HIS A 162 4.54 7.68 -19.25
C HIS A 162 4.82 7.27 -17.81
N ASN A 163 3.79 6.81 -17.08
CA ASN A 163 4.00 6.28 -15.74
C ASN A 163 4.83 5.00 -15.78
N ILE A 164 5.63 4.78 -14.75
CA ILE A 164 6.31 3.51 -14.55
C ILE A 164 5.31 2.52 -13.97
N VAL A 165 5.18 1.35 -14.58
CA VAL A 165 4.40 0.22 -14.09
C VAL A 165 5.35 -0.75 -13.40
N PHE A 166 5.06 -1.11 -12.15
CA PHE A 166 5.75 -2.13 -11.36
C PHE A 166 4.85 -3.35 -11.25
N LYS A 167 5.33 -4.53 -11.64
CA LYS A 167 4.53 -5.76 -11.73
C LYS A 167 4.79 -6.67 -10.53
N GLY A 168 3.73 -7.22 -9.97
CA GLY A 168 3.78 -8.31 -9.00
C GLY A 168 3.31 -9.61 -9.64
N ASN A 169 4.17 -10.61 -9.67
CA ASN A 169 3.94 -11.87 -10.34
C ASN A 169 3.72 -13.00 -9.33
N ASP A 170 2.93 -14.01 -9.71
CA ASP A 170 2.85 -15.29 -9.03
C ASP A 170 4.07 -16.18 -9.34
N LYS A 171 4.16 -17.34 -8.71
CA LYS A 171 5.24 -18.31 -8.92
C LYS A 171 5.35 -18.84 -10.36
N ASN A 172 4.32 -18.68 -11.18
CA ASN A 172 4.31 -19.12 -12.59
C ASN A 172 4.67 -17.96 -13.54
N GLY A 173 4.97 -16.77 -13.01
CA GLY A 173 5.28 -15.58 -13.79
C GLY A 173 4.05 -14.81 -14.30
N ASN A 174 2.83 -15.19 -13.90
CA ASN A 174 1.63 -14.42 -14.25
C ASN A 174 1.56 -13.15 -13.43
N THR A 175 1.36 -12.02 -14.08
CA THR A 175 1.19 -10.75 -13.36
C THR A 175 -0.22 -10.66 -12.78
N LEU A 176 -0.33 -10.57 -11.45
CA LEU A 176 -1.59 -10.45 -10.73
C LEU A 176 -1.73 -9.11 -10.02
N PHE A 177 -0.64 -8.38 -9.85
CA PHE A 177 -0.59 -7.04 -9.26
C PHE A 177 0.19 -6.11 -10.17
N ALA A 178 -0.23 -4.84 -10.22
CA ALA A 178 0.58 -3.78 -10.78
C ALA A 178 0.29 -2.46 -10.07
N SER A 179 1.36 -1.70 -9.79
CA SER A 179 1.26 -0.32 -9.32
C SER A 179 1.91 0.64 -10.31
N MET A 180 1.46 1.89 -10.32
CA MET A 180 1.96 2.93 -11.22
C MET A 180 2.58 4.09 -10.44
N ARG A 181 3.67 4.62 -10.99
CA ARG A 181 4.36 5.81 -10.50
C ARG A 181 4.54 6.83 -11.60
N GLY A 182 4.05 8.06 -11.38
CA GLY A 182 4.28 9.17 -12.29
C GLY A 182 5.75 9.61 -12.31
N VAL A 183 6.23 9.91 -13.51
CA VAL A 183 7.59 10.42 -13.75
C VAL A 183 7.63 11.95 -13.84
N PHE A 184 6.46 12.61 -13.89
CA PHE A 184 6.33 14.06 -13.90
C PHE A 184 5.78 14.54 -12.57
N ASP A 185 6.60 15.26 -11.81
CA ASP A 185 6.20 15.82 -10.52
C ASP A 185 5.56 17.21 -10.77
N LYS A 186 4.23 17.29 -10.65
CA LYS A 186 3.50 18.56 -10.70
C LYS A 186 3.20 19.00 -9.27
N GLY A 187 4.03 19.87 -8.73
CA GLY A 187 3.77 20.51 -7.43
C GLY A 187 4.10 19.66 -6.20
N GLY A 188 5.10 18.77 -6.27
CA GLY A 188 5.67 18.09 -5.09
C GLY A 188 4.98 16.82 -4.64
N LYS A 189 3.88 16.40 -5.28
CA LYS A 189 3.22 15.11 -5.03
C LYS A 189 3.22 14.27 -6.30
N GLY A 190 4.18 13.36 -6.39
CA GLY A 190 4.22 12.39 -7.50
C GLY A 190 2.98 11.50 -7.52
N PHE A 191 2.44 11.23 -8.72
CA PHE A 191 1.32 10.31 -8.90
C PHE A 191 1.71 8.90 -8.45
N LYS A 192 0.84 8.26 -7.68
CA LYS A 192 0.91 6.85 -7.29
C LYS A 192 -0.49 6.27 -7.34
N CYS A 193 -0.68 5.13 -7.96
CA CYS A 193 -1.90 4.35 -7.84
C CYS A 193 -1.63 2.88 -8.15
N ASP A 194 -2.53 2.03 -7.71
CA ASP A 194 -2.56 0.64 -8.15
C ASP A 194 -3.46 0.50 -9.38
N VAL A 195 -3.13 -0.44 -10.25
CA VAL A 195 -3.96 -0.76 -11.42
C VAL A 195 -5.28 -1.35 -10.96
N ALA A 196 -6.38 -0.90 -11.54
CA ALA A 196 -7.72 -1.39 -11.17
C ALA A 196 -7.84 -2.90 -11.41
N GLY A 197 -8.52 -3.60 -10.51
CA GLY A 197 -8.76 -5.03 -10.61
C GLY A 197 -7.59 -5.93 -10.19
N ASN A 198 -6.44 -5.35 -9.75
CA ASN A 198 -5.31 -6.14 -9.26
C ASN A 198 -5.63 -6.93 -7.98
N ASP A 199 -4.88 -7.98 -7.72
CA ASP A 199 -4.94 -8.74 -6.48
C ASP A 199 -4.00 -8.12 -5.44
N LYS A 200 -4.57 -7.65 -4.33
CA LYS A 200 -3.84 -7.03 -3.21
C LYS A 200 -3.04 -8.01 -2.35
N ASN A 201 -3.17 -9.30 -2.62
CA ASN A 201 -2.32 -10.32 -2.01
C ASN A 201 -0.96 -10.45 -2.69
N TYR A 202 -0.72 -9.70 -3.77
CA TYR A 202 0.56 -9.62 -4.45
C TYR A 202 1.16 -8.23 -4.33
N GLY A 203 2.49 -8.15 -4.43
CA GLY A 203 3.27 -6.92 -4.44
C GLY A 203 4.32 -6.96 -5.54
N PHE A 204 4.96 -5.84 -5.83
CA PHE A 204 6.11 -5.81 -6.74
C PHE A 204 7.21 -6.73 -6.22
N ASN A 205 7.63 -7.71 -7.00
CA ASN A 205 8.54 -8.75 -6.54
C ASN A 205 9.61 -9.14 -7.56
N VAL A 206 10.69 -9.71 -7.03
CA VAL A 206 11.74 -10.42 -7.76
C VAL A 206 11.82 -11.82 -7.18
N TRP A 207 11.73 -12.82 -8.04
CA TRP A 207 11.76 -14.22 -7.66
C TRP A 207 13.01 -14.93 -8.21
N ASN A 208 13.69 -15.67 -7.34
CA ASN A 208 14.79 -16.58 -7.68
C ASN A 208 14.65 -17.87 -6.86
N GLU A 209 14.43 -18.99 -7.53
CA GLU A 209 14.22 -20.30 -6.87
C GLU A 209 15.45 -20.83 -6.12
N GLU A 210 16.65 -20.38 -6.49
CA GLU A 210 17.90 -20.79 -5.84
C GLU A 210 18.15 -20.08 -4.49
N SER A 211 17.43 -18.99 -4.23
CA SER A 211 17.62 -18.21 -3.01
C SER A 211 16.63 -18.60 -1.92
N THR A 212 17.14 -18.76 -0.69
CA THR A 212 16.34 -19.01 0.52
C THR A 212 16.10 -17.72 1.34
N GLU A 213 16.65 -16.59 0.88
CA GLU A 213 16.50 -15.29 1.53
C GLU A 213 15.45 -14.44 0.81
N LEU A 214 14.69 -13.66 1.57
CA LEU A 214 13.73 -12.67 1.08
C LEU A 214 13.94 -11.33 1.76
N ALA A 215 14.22 -10.28 0.98
CA ALA A 215 14.25 -8.91 1.45
C ALA A 215 12.89 -8.23 1.21
N VAL A 216 12.33 -7.61 2.25
CA VAL A 216 10.97 -7.02 2.25
C VAL A 216 11.07 -5.51 2.41
N PHE A 217 10.41 -4.76 1.52
CA PHE A 217 10.43 -3.30 1.42
C PHE A 217 9.02 -2.70 1.52
N GLU A 218 8.93 -1.41 1.87
CA GLU A 218 7.65 -0.70 1.81
C GLU A 218 7.28 -0.37 0.35
N ALA A 219 8.23 0.08 -0.47
CA ALA A 219 7.97 0.52 -1.84
C ALA A 219 8.95 -0.05 -2.88
N ALA A 220 8.48 -0.15 -4.13
CA ALA A 220 9.24 -0.65 -5.27
C ALA A 220 10.55 0.12 -5.52
N ILE A 221 10.55 1.43 -5.31
CA ILE A 221 11.76 2.27 -5.49
C ILE A 221 12.84 1.92 -4.46
N ASP A 222 12.47 1.59 -3.22
CA ASP A 222 13.41 1.21 -2.18
C ASP A 222 13.99 -0.16 -2.43
N LEU A 223 13.18 -1.10 -2.90
CA LEU A 223 13.62 -2.41 -3.39
C LEU A 223 14.67 -2.26 -4.51
N MET A 224 14.40 -1.42 -5.52
CA MET A 224 15.36 -1.18 -6.61
C MET A 224 16.61 -0.47 -6.12
N SER A 225 16.49 0.46 -5.15
CA SER A 225 17.62 1.17 -4.56
C SER A 225 18.51 0.25 -3.76
N TYR A 226 17.93 -0.70 -3.01
CA TYR A 226 18.65 -1.75 -2.32
C TYR A 226 19.44 -2.62 -3.30
N ALA A 227 18.77 -3.09 -4.37
CA ALA A 227 19.43 -3.90 -5.41
C ALA A 227 20.62 -3.15 -6.04
N ASP A 228 20.49 -1.84 -6.24
CA ASP A 228 21.56 -0.98 -6.79
C ASP A 228 22.73 -0.78 -5.82
N ILE A 229 22.44 -0.52 -4.53
CA ILE A 229 23.47 -0.30 -3.51
C ILE A 229 24.35 -1.54 -3.31
N TYR A 230 23.69 -2.70 -3.22
CA TYR A 230 24.38 -3.98 -2.91
C TYR A 230 24.75 -4.79 -4.16
N SER A 231 24.38 -4.31 -5.35
CA SER A 231 24.48 -5.09 -6.61
C SER A 231 23.85 -6.48 -6.48
N ASP A 232 22.74 -6.55 -5.73
CA ASP A 232 22.05 -7.79 -5.41
C ASP A 232 20.91 -8.05 -6.38
N PHE A 233 21.14 -8.95 -7.33
CA PHE A 233 20.18 -9.41 -8.31
C PHE A 233 19.78 -10.89 -8.10
N HIS A 234 20.25 -11.51 -7.02
CA HIS A 234 20.11 -12.94 -6.78
C HIS A 234 19.14 -13.27 -5.62
N SER A 235 19.02 -12.43 -4.60
CA SER A 235 18.06 -12.68 -3.51
C SER A 235 16.62 -12.35 -3.93
N ASN A 236 15.66 -13.02 -3.30
CA ASN A 236 14.24 -12.69 -3.45
C ASN A 236 13.94 -11.32 -2.83
N LYS A 237 13.07 -10.57 -3.47
CA LYS A 237 12.68 -9.23 -3.01
C LYS A 237 11.19 -9.01 -3.19
N LEU A 238 10.57 -8.37 -2.21
CA LEU A 238 9.15 -8.05 -2.22
C LEU A 238 8.91 -6.63 -1.69
N ALA A 239 8.19 -5.82 -2.43
CA ALA A 239 7.66 -4.56 -1.94
C ALA A 239 6.17 -4.71 -1.59
N LEU A 240 5.81 -4.39 -0.35
CA LEU A 240 4.44 -4.56 0.17
C LEU A 240 3.45 -3.56 -0.45
N GLY A 241 3.94 -2.40 -0.91
CA GLY A 241 3.12 -1.30 -1.43
C GLY A 241 2.41 -0.49 -0.34
N MET A 242 2.15 -1.10 0.80
CA MET A 242 1.66 -0.54 2.07
C MET A 242 2.22 -1.38 3.24
N LEU A 243 1.87 -1.04 4.48
CA LEU A 243 2.32 -1.81 5.65
C LEU A 243 1.50 -3.09 5.94
N SER A 244 0.60 -3.49 5.04
CA SER A 244 -0.09 -4.77 5.11
C SER A 244 0.83 -5.89 4.65
N ASP A 245 0.85 -6.99 5.39
CA ASP A 245 1.68 -8.15 5.06
C ASP A 245 0.98 -9.21 4.19
N ALA A 246 -0.19 -8.91 3.63
CA ALA A 246 -0.89 -9.85 2.74
C ALA A 246 -0.02 -10.31 1.55
N PRO A 247 0.75 -9.43 0.87
CA PRO A 247 1.68 -9.87 -0.17
C PRO A 247 2.79 -10.79 0.35
N LEU A 248 3.29 -10.56 1.58
CA LEU A 248 4.32 -11.40 2.19
C LEU A 248 3.78 -12.79 2.51
N VAL A 249 2.56 -12.88 3.07
CA VAL A 249 1.90 -14.16 3.35
C VAL A 249 1.78 -15.00 2.06
N THR A 250 1.28 -14.39 0.98
CA THR A 250 1.11 -15.07 -0.30
C THR A 250 2.46 -15.49 -0.88
N PHE A 251 3.45 -14.61 -0.87
CA PHE A 251 4.78 -14.89 -1.40
C PHE A 251 5.43 -16.09 -0.68
N LEU A 252 5.36 -16.16 0.65
CA LEU A 252 5.91 -17.27 1.43
C LEU A 252 5.13 -18.58 1.22
N GLN A 253 3.83 -18.52 0.96
CA GLN A 253 3.04 -19.71 0.62
C GLN A 253 3.40 -20.28 -0.75
N GLU A 254 3.72 -19.41 -1.71
CA GLU A 254 4.11 -19.82 -3.05
C GLU A 254 5.58 -20.28 -3.14
N HIS A 255 6.45 -19.78 -2.25
CA HIS A 255 7.90 -19.96 -2.27
C HIS A 255 8.40 -20.57 -0.95
N THR A 256 8.08 -21.83 -0.73
CA THR A 256 8.29 -22.55 0.54
C THR A 256 9.76 -22.83 0.89
N GLN A 257 10.71 -22.60 -0.05
CA GLN A 257 12.14 -22.73 0.21
C GLN A 257 12.72 -21.53 0.99
N ILE A 258 11.97 -20.42 1.15
CA ILE A 258 12.43 -19.26 1.91
C ILE A 258 12.46 -19.60 3.39
N THR A 259 13.61 -19.37 4.01
CA THR A 259 13.85 -19.59 5.45
C THR A 259 14.21 -18.31 6.18
N THR A 260 14.76 -17.32 5.50
CA THR A 260 15.24 -16.07 6.10
C THR A 260 14.52 -14.87 5.49
N ILE A 261 14.00 -13.98 6.35
CA ILE A 261 13.29 -12.75 5.95
C ILE A 261 14.05 -11.54 6.51
N LYS A 262 14.50 -10.67 5.60
CA LYS A 262 15.17 -9.39 5.91
C LYS A 262 14.16 -8.26 5.79
N PHE A 263 13.78 -7.63 6.89
CA PHE A 263 12.87 -6.48 6.89
C PHE A 263 13.62 -5.18 6.64
N CYS A 264 13.54 -4.69 5.42
CA CYS A 264 14.21 -3.49 4.89
C CYS A 264 13.21 -2.31 4.81
N LEU A 265 12.36 -2.14 5.83
CA LEU A 265 11.31 -1.12 5.85
C LEU A 265 11.88 0.27 6.21
N ASP A 266 11.05 1.30 6.01
CA ASP A 266 11.42 2.69 6.27
C ASP A 266 11.81 2.95 7.73
N ASN A 267 12.73 3.89 7.97
CA ASN A 267 13.16 4.33 9.31
C ASN A 267 12.18 5.30 9.98
N ASP A 268 11.04 5.59 9.38
CA ASP A 268 10.04 6.40 10.07
C ASP A 268 9.26 5.59 11.13
N LYS A 269 8.52 6.29 11.99
CA LYS A 269 7.81 5.64 13.10
C LYS A 269 6.85 4.52 12.66
N PRO A 270 6.03 4.70 11.60
CA PRO A 270 5.18 3.61 11.09
C PRO A 270 5.98 2.40 10.61
N GLY A 271 7.06 2.63 9.83
CA GLY A 271 7.94 1.57 9.31
C GLY A 271 8.61 0.78 10.43
N ARG A 272 9.15 1.45 11.46
CA ARG A 272 9.78 0.78 12.61
C ARG A 272 8.79 -0.05 13.41
N THR A 273 7.58 0.51 13.68
CA THR A 273 6.51 -0.24 14.36
C THR A 273 6.07 -1.47 13.56
N ALA A 274 5.93 -1.34 12.24
CA ALA A 274 5.59 -2.46 11.37
C ALA A 274 6.70 -3.53 11.38
N THR A 275 7.98 -3.12 11.33
CA THR A 275 9.12 -4.05 11.41
C THR A 275 9.07 -4.87 12.69
N GLU A 276 8.91 -4.23 13.86
CA GLU A 276 8.83 -4.93 15.14
C GLU A 276 7.70 -5.98 15.16
N GLN A 277 6.50 -5.61 14.69
CA GLN A 277 5.35 -6.50 14.64
C GLN A 277 5.54 -7.67 13.66
N LEU A 278 6.08 -7.39 12.48
CA LEU A 278 6.31 -8.41 11.46
C LEU A 278 7.43 -9.37 11.87
N MET A 279 8.53 -8.87 12.40
CA MET A 279 9.61 -9.71 12.92
C MET A 279 9.11 -10.67 13.99
N GLN A 280 8.36 -10.19 14.97
CA GLN A 280 7.77 -11.05 16.00
C GLN A 280 6.87 -12.12 15.38
N LYS A 281 5.96 -11.73 14.47
CA LYS A 281 5.02 -12.64 13.81
C LYS A 281 5.74 -13.75 13.04
N TYR A 282 6.72 -13.40 12.22
CA TYR A 282 7.39 -14.37 11.34
C TYR A 282 8.42 -15.21 12.08
N TYR A 283 9.04 -14.69 13.15
CA TYR A 283 9.83 -15.47 14.07
C TYR A 283 8.99 -16.58 14.75
N GLU A 284 7.80 -16.24 15.23
CA GLU A 284 6.86 -17.22 15.82
C GLU A 284 6.37 -18.27 14.79
N LEU A 285 6.38 -17.94 13.50
CA LEU A 285 6.08 -18.88 12.42
C LEU A 285 7.27 -19.75 12.01
N GLY A 286 8.46 -19.56 12.62
CA GLY A 286 9.65 -20.38 12.43
C GLY A 286 10.63 -19.88 11.37
N TYR A 287 10.48 -18.65 10.88
CA TYR A 287 11.45 -18.02 9.97
C TYR A 287 12.62 -17.40 10.76
N GLU A 288 13.81 -17.41 10.17
CA GLU A 288 14.87 -16.50 10.60
C GLU A 288 14.51 -15.08 10.14
N VAL A 289 14.60 -14.10 11.05
CA VAL A 289 14.21 -12.72 10.77
C VAL A 289 15.36 -11.75 11.09
N GLU A 290 15.61 -10.83 10.19
CA GLU A 290 16.65 -9.80 10.34
C GLU A 290 16.04 -8.41 10.18
N ASP A 291 16.45 -7.48 11.05
CA ASP A 291 16.11 -6.06 10.92
C ASP A 291 17.20 -5.36 10.08
N CYS A 292 16.86 -5.03 8.84
CA CYS A 292 17.78 -4.44 7.87
C CYS A 292 17.28 -3.08 7.36
N PRO A 293 17.11 -2.06 8.24
CA PRO A 293 16.72 -0.73 7.77
C PRO A 293 17.84 -0.06 6.98
N PRO A 294 17.57 1.01 6.22
CA PRO A 294 18.64 1.89 5.76
C PRO A 294 19.38 2.51 6.96
N PRO A 295 20.60 3.05 6.78
CA PRO A 295 21.33 3.70 7.87
C PRO A 295 20.51 4.78 8.56
N LYS A 296 20.73 5.00 9.87
CA LYS A 296 19.86 5.82 10.75
C LYS A 296 19.59 7.25 10.27
N ASP A 297 20.51 7.81 9.48
CA ASP A 297 20.40 9.18 8.96
C ASP A 297 19.45 9.30 7.76
N TYR A 298 18.98 8.17 7.23
CA TYR A 298 18.13 8.11 6.04
C TYR A 298 16.77 7.49 6.37
N LYS A 299 15.73 8.08 5.79
CA LYS A 299 14.37 7.58 5.95
C LYS A 299 14.17 6.24 5.25
N ASP A 300 14.65 6.14 4.00
CA ASP A 300 14.42 5.01 3.10
C ASP A 300 15.69 4.71 2.27
N TYR A 301 15.72 3.57 1.60
CA TYR A 301 16.85 3.14 0.78
C TYR A 301 17.10 4.07 -0.40
N ASN A 302 16.09 4.69 -0.98
CA ASN A 302 16.29 5.63 -2.09
C ASN A 302 16.94 6.93 -1.63
N GLN A 303 16.61 7.42 -0.44
CA GLN A 303 17.28 8.58 0.14
C GLN A 303 18.78 8.27 0.37
N TRP A 304 19.09 7.11 0.93
CA TRP A 304 20.49 6.69 1.13
C TRP A 304 21.25 6.58 -0.19
N LEU A 305 20.69 5.91 -1.20
CA LEU A 305 21.33 5.81 -2.52
C LEU A 305 21.65 7.19 -3.12
N LYS A 306 20.74 8.14 -3.00
CA LYS A 306 20.95 9.51 -3.50
C LYS A 306 22.15 10.19 -2.86
N GLU A 307 22.35 10.04 -1.55
CA GLU A 307 23.49 10.64 -0.86
C GLU A 307 24.80 9.93 -1.22
N VAL A 308 24.84 8.60 -1.27
CA VAL A 308 26.01 7.83 -1.72
C VAL A 308 26.43 8.27 -3.13
N ARG A 309 25.50 8.49 -4.05
CA ARG A 309 25.82 8.96 -5.40
C ARG A 309 26.35 10.39 -5.44
N LYS A 310 25.87 11.28 -4.55
CA LYS A 310 26.41 12.65 -4.42
C LYS A 310 27.86 12.64 -3.89
N GLU A 311 28.14 11.87 -2.86
CA GLU A 311 29.47 11.76 -2.27
C GLU A 311 30.49 11.23 -3.28
N ASN A 312 30.14 10.21 -4.03
CA ASN A 312 30.99 9.64 -5.08
C ASN A 312 31.31 10.68 -6.17
N LEU A 313 30.31 11.48 -6.59
CA LEU A 313 30.51 12.56 -7.57
C LEU A 313 31.44 13.67 -7.04
N GLN A 314 31.33 14.00 -5.75
CA GLN A 314 32.21 15.02 -5.13
C GLN A 314 33.64 14.51 -4.97
N MET A 315 33.83 13.24 -4.60
CA MET A 315 35.17 12.63 -4.52
C MET A 315 35.82 12.54 -5.90
N GLY A 316 35.09 12.12 -6.92
CA GLY A 316 35.59 12.09 -8.30
C GLY A 316 36.10 13.46 -8.78
N ARG A 317 35.30 14.53 -8.56
CA ARG A 317 35.69 15.91 -8.90
C ARG A 317 36.92 16.39 -8.13
N ARG A 318 37.07 16.03 -6.84
CA ARG A 318 38.25 16.38 -6.04
C ARG A 318 39.52 15.71 -6.57
N VAL A 319 39.41 14.45 -7.00
CA VAL A 319 40.56 13.72 -7.60
C VAL A 319 40.96 14.32 -8.97
N GLU A 320 39.99 14.73 -9.79
CA GLU A 320 40.26 15.39 -11.07
C GLU A 320 40.90 16.79 -10.90
N MET A 321 40.50 17.55 -9.87
CA MET A 321 41.09 18.85 -9.57
C MET A 321 42.49 18.78 -8.92
N ALA A 322 42.88 17.61 -8.40
CA ALA A 322 44.19 17.37 -7.78
C ALA A 322 45.23 16.78 -8.75
N ARG A 323 44.84 16.49 -9.98
CA ARG A 323 45.73 16.08 -11.10
C ARG A 323 46.02 17.25 -12.02
#